data_1c6d58aae9d3afd9d516aaa08f9207ef
#
_entry.id   1c6d58aae9d3afd9d516aaa08f9207ef
#
_cell.length_a   1.000
_cell.length_b   1.000
_cell.length_c   1.000
_cell.angle_alpha   90.00
_cell.angle_beta   90.00
_cell.angle_gamma   90.00
#
_symmetry.space_group_name_H-M   'P 1'
#
loop_
_entity.id
_entity.type
_entity.pdbx_description
1 polymer ?
#
loop_
_entity_poly.entity_id
_entity_poly.type
_entity_poly.pdbx_seq_one_letter_code
_entity_poly.pdbx_strand_id
1 'polypeptide(L)'
;MTWEWKIGDPVDDANGGTMDAQNWHGDYYFEEDNRDESRINNSKSNQYSKKAWDYYMDFKDEKALHYINMALDLDGRNSNNWNIKGLILASLKRYEQSQECFDKSLQLYPDNIVYDNKARMLLKWSANLLQESKNVSNGLNKLQKAEEKIIKAINTLPGENTEEILDRYLNQRDTVSYYIDYEKEYQNNLEILKACDKYDLFTITGTKFYENSKKLYPGAPLKLLKEPDNEFDSDAIAIYFGDEKVGYVANSDYTKHELTASAFELQDKVPDSIQAEYLFFLSRYSPVQFNIGRIIR
;
A
#
# COMPACT_ATOMS: atom_id res chain seq x y z
N MET A 1 12.45 -0.04 23.34
CA MET A 1 12.66 1.31 23.88
C MET A 1 11.44 2.13 23.54
N THR A 2 10.62 2.39 24.52
CA THR A 2 9.46 3.25 24.41
C THR A 2 9.97 4.68 24.39
N TRP A 3 9.81 5.37 23.27
CA TRP A 3 10.07 6.80 23.19
C TRP A 3 8.91 7.52 23.87
N GLU A 4 9.07 7.86 25.12
CA GLU A 4 8.27 8.88 25.76
C GLU A 4 8.62 10.22 25.10
N TRP A 5 7.69 10.73 24.31
CA TRP A 5 7.72 12.12 23.90
C TRP A 5 7.42 12.98 25.14
N LYS A 6 8.45 13.54 25.73
CA LYS A 6 8.26 14.71 26.56
C LYS A 6 7.78 15.82 25.61
N ILE A 7 6.49 16.08 25.64
CA ILE A 7 5.97 17.40 25.25
C ILE A 7 6.75 18.34 26.11
N GLY A 8 7.60 19.18 25.49
CA GLY A 8 8.13 20.31 26.19
C GLY A 8 6.95 21.04 26.82
N ASP A 9 7.05 21.41 28.09
CA ASP A 9 6.15 22.38 28.69
C ASP A 9 5.93 23.46 27.64
N PRO A 10 4.69 24.02 27.53
CA PRO A 10 4.46 25.09 26.60
C PRO A 10 5.63 26.04 26.78
N VAL A 11 6.47 26.13 25.75
CA VAL A 11 7.58 27.03 25.77
C VAL A 11 6.89 28.37 25.95
N ASP A 12 6.93 28.89 27.17
CA ASP A 12 6.84 30.32 27.34
C ASP A 12 7.89 30.81 26.36
N ASP A 13 7.45 31.21 25.18
CA ASP A 13 8.32 31.86 24.23
C ASP A 13 8.81 33.11 24.93
N ALA A 14 9.95 32.94 25.54
CA ALA A 14 10.73 34.03 26.12
C ALA A 14 11.08 35.10 25.05
N ASN A 15 10.55 34.91 23.86
CA ASN A 15 10.46 35.81 22.73
C ASN A 15 9.01 36.06 22.35
N GLY A 16 8.12 36.20 23.32
CA GLY A 16 6.92 37.00 23.13
C GLY A 16 7.38 38.36 22.64
N GLY A 17 7.44 38.49 21.31
CA GLY A 17 7.71 39.76 20.67
C GLY A 17 6.66 40.73 21.14
N THR A 18 6.90 41.39 22.26
CA THR A 18 6.36 42.71 22.53
C THR A 18 6.92 43.57 21.43
N MET A 19 6.21 43.63 20.30
CA MET A 19 6.40 44.74 19.39
C MET A 19 6.13 46.00 20.21
N ASP A 20 7.19 46.77 20.31
CA ASP A 20 7.18 48.08 21.00
C ASP A 20 5.95 48.85 20.60
N ALA A 21 5.06 49.08 21.58
CA ALA A 21 3.86 49.89 21.49
C ALA A 21 4.15 51.36 21.32
N GLN A 22 5.31 51.76 20.79
CA GLN A 22 5.73 53.17 20.78
C GLN A 22 5.57 53.91 19.46
N ASN A 23 4.95 53.35 18.43
CA ASN A 23 4.80 54.06 17.13
C ASN A 23 3.41 53.98 16.49
N TRP A 24 2.33 53.97 17.25
CA TRP A 24 1.00 54.15 16.69
C TRP A 24 0.24 55.28 17.39
N HIS A 25 0.30 56.45 16.78
CA HIS A 25 -0.64 57.55 17.04
C HIS A 25 -1.76 57.46 15.97
N GLY A 26 -2.99 57.11 16.42
CA GLY A 26 -4.19 57.20 15.60
C GLY A 26 -5.30 56.25 16.03
N ASP A 27 -6.33 56.82 16.63
CA ASP A 27 -7.71 56.30 16.80
C ASP A 27 -7.93 55.10 17.73
N TYR A 28 -7.91 55.35 19.02
CA TYR A 28 -8.13 54.39 20.11
C TYR A 28 -9.58 54.41 20.63
N TYR A 29 -10.59 54.05 19.87
CA TYR A 29 -11.96 53.93 20.46
C TYR A 29 -12.77 52.69 20.05
N PHE A 30 -12.20 51.72 19.31
CA PHE A 30 -12.92 50.48 18.91
C PHE A 30 -12.14 49.17 19.10
N GLU A 31 -10.99 49.15 19.76
CA GLU A 31 -10.14 47.96 19.82
C GLU A 31 -10.17 47.21 21.18
N GLU A 32 -10.71 47.74 22.27
CA GLU A 32 -10.68 47.04 23.55
C GLU A 32 -11.62 45.86 23.62
N ASP A 33 -12.82 45.94 23.03
CA ASP A 33 -13.80 44.85 23.01
C ASP A 33 -13.35 43.69 22.12
N ASN A 34 -12.72 43.97 21.00
CA ASN A 34 -12.17 42.94 20.08
C ASN A 34 -10.94 42.26 20.65
N ARG A 35 -10.12 42.92 21.48
CA ARG A 35 -8.93 42.30 22.10
C ARG A 35 -9.30 41.32 23.21
N ASP A 36 -10.29 41.63 24.01
CA ASP A 36 -10.76 40.77 25.08
C ASP A 36 -11.47 39.52 24.50
N GLU A 37 -12.29 39.70 23.47
CA GLU A 37 -12.93 38.60 22.77
C GLU A 37 -11.92 37.69 22.11
N SER A 38 -10.88 38.21 21.43
CA SER A 38 -9.78 37.44 20.84
C SER A 38 -9.00 36.66 21.89
N ARG A 39 -8.67 37.26 23.05
CA ARG A 39 -7.98 36.56 24.15
C ARG A 39 -8.83 35.44 24.75
N ILE A 40 -10.13 35.68 24.93
CA ILE A 40 -11.06 34.65 25.42
C ILE A 40 -11.18 33.52 24.43
N ASN A 41 -11.29 33.81 23.13
CA ASN A 41 -11.37 32.80 22.07
C ASN A 41 -10.08 31.98 21.99
N ASN A 42 -8.90 32.60 22.07
CA ASN A 42 -7.62 31.90 22.11
C ASN A 42 -7.50 31.00 23.35
N SER A 43 -7.91 31.47 24.53
CA SER A 43 -7.91 30.64 25.74
C SER A 43 -8.84 29.44 25.64
N LYS A 44 -10.05 29.59 25.10
CA LYS A 44 -10.99 28.49 24.86
C LYS A 44 -10.49 27.54 23.77
N SER A 45 -9.91 28.06 22.69
CA SER A 45 -9.30 27.27 21.63
C SER A 45 -8.23 26.35 22.20
N ASN A 46 -7.32 26.88 23.04
CA ASN A 46 -6.27 26.09 23.70
C ASN A 46 -6.86 25.01 24.64
N GLN A 47 -7.93 25.28 25.36
CA GLN A 47 -8.61 24.29 26.20
C GLN A 47 -9.21 23.17 25.36
N TYR A 48 -9.84 23.47 24.22
CA TYR A 48 -10.37 22.43 23.32
C TYR A 48 -9.27 21.66 22.63
N SER A 49 -8.19 22.32 22.24
CA SER A 49 -7.00 21.68 21.67
C SER A 49 -6.40 20.66 22.64
N LYS A 50 -6.24 21.03 23.92
CA LYS A 50 -5.77 20.13 24.97
C LYS A 50 -6.70 18.94 25.14
N LYS A 51 -8.02 19.15 25.21
CA LYS A 51 -8.99 18.04 25.29
C LYS A 51 -8.92 17.13 24.07
N ALA A 52 -8.75 17.70 22.87
CA ALA A 52 -8.58 16.92 21.65
C ALA A 52 -7.34 16.03 21.73
N TRP A 53 -6.24 16.59 22.20
CA TRP A 53 -5.00 15.83 22.41
C TRP A 53 -5.16 14.71 23.43
N ASP A 54 -5.79 14.99 24.58
CA ASP A 54 -6.05 13.98 25.62
C ASP A 54 -6.90 12.82 25.07
N TYR A 55 -7.96 13.12 24.30
CA TYR A 55 -8.77 12.09 23.66
C TYR A 55 -8.01 11.32 22.58
N TYR A 56 -7.13 11.98 21.81
CA TYR A 56 -6.28 11.32 20.82
C TYR A 56 -5.31 10.33 21.49
N MET A 57 -4.69 10.72 22.60
CA MET A 57 -3.81 9.84 23.38
C MET A 57 -4.56 8.66 24.01
N ASP A 58 -5.85 8.83 24.30
CA ASP A 58 -6.76 7.77 24.76
C ASP A 58 -7.33 6.89 23.60
N PHE A 59 -6.90 7.08 22.37
CA PHE A 59 -7.42 6.40 21.16
C PHE A 59 -8.92 6.61 20.92
N LYS A 60 -9.47 7.75 21.38
CA LYS A 60 -10.86 8.19 21.19
C LYS A 60 -10.94 9.19 20.03
N ASP A 61 -10.48 8.79 18.85
CA ASP A 61 -10.21 9.66 17.71
C ASP A 61 -11.40 10.51 17.26
N GLU A 62 -12.63 9.97 17.27
CA GLU A 62 -13.83 10.75 16.89
C GLU A 62 -14.15 11.86 17.90
N LYS A 63 -13.92 11.62 19.21
CA LYS A 63 -14.05 12.66 20.23
C LYS A 63 -12.94 13.71 20.08
N ALA A 64 -11.72 13.26 19.82
CA ALA A 64 -10.59 14.14 19.54
C ALA A 64 -10.90 15.04 18.35
N LEU A 65 -11.46 14.48 17.26
CA LEU A 65 -11.84 15.23 16.07
C LEU A 65 -12.92 16.28 16.36
N HIS A 66 -13.89 15.94 17.19
CA HIS A 66 -14.91 16.89 17.62
C HIS A 66 -14.29 18.10 18.35
N TYR A 67 -13.43 17.87 19.34
CA TYR A 67 -12.83 18.95 20.12
C TYR A 67 -11.84 19.78 19.32
N ILE A 68 -11.05 19.18 18.41
CA ILE A 68 -10.11 19.96 17.58
C ILE A 68 -10.86 20.83 16.57
N ASN A 69 -12.02 20.41 16.07
CA ASN A 69 -12.86 21.27 15.24
C ASN A 69 -13.36 22.49 16.02
N MET A 70 -13.84 22.28 17.27
CA MET A 70 -14.22 23.41 18.14
C MET A 70 -13.06 24.39 18.40
N ALA A 71 -11.83 23.86 18.54
CA ALA A 71 -10.65 24.72 18.70
C ALA A 71 -10.38 25.55 17.44
N LEU A 72 -10.50 24.93 16.26
CA LEU A 72 -10.28 25.61 14.97
C LEU A 72 -11.40 26.59 14.61
N ASP A 73 -12.64 26.35 15.05
CA ASP A 73 -13.76 27.31 14.90
C ASP A 73 -13.50 28.60 15.67
N LEU A 74 -12.79 28.52 16.79
CA LEU A 74 -12.41 29.69 17.61
C LEU A 74 -11.12 30.37 17.11
N ASP A 75 -10.15 29.58 16.66
CA ASP A 75 -8.86 30.06 16.14
C ASP A 75 -8.40 29.21 14.95
N GLY A 76 -8.90 29.54 13.76
CA GLY A 76 -8.53 28.87 12.49
C GLY A 76 -7.13 29.22 12.00
N ARG A 77 -6.38 30.12 12.67
CA ARG A 77 -4.99 30.47 12.32
C ARG A 77 -3.95 29.74 13.16
N ASN A 78 -4.37 28.94 14.14
CA ASN A 78 -3.47 28.19 14.98
C ASN A 78 -2.90 26.97 14.20
N SER A 79 -1.63 27.04 13.80
CA SER A 79 -0.95 25.99 13.05
C SER A 79 -0.91 24.66 13.81
N ASN A 80 -0.71 24.71 15.14
CA ASN A 80 -0.68 23.52 15.97
C ASN A 80 -2.03 22.79 16.00
N ASN A 81 -3.16 23.51 16.00
CA ASN A 81 -4.49 22.89 15.92
C ASN A 81 -4.69 22.14 14.59
N TRP A 82 -4.18 22.70 13.48
CA TRP A 82 -4.19 22.00 12.20
C TRP A 82 -3.29 20.76 12.20
N ASN A 83 -2.10 20.82 12.83
CA ASN A 83 -1.23 19.67 13.02
C ASN A 83 -1.91 18.54 13.82
N ILE A 84 -2.51 18.87 14.97
CA ILE A 84 -3.25 17.90 15.80
C ILE A 84 -4.41 17.28 15.01
N LYS A 85 -5.18 18.08 14.27
CA LYS A 85 -6.25 17.57 13.40
C LYS A 85 -5.71 16.61 12.35
N GLY A 86 -4.56 16.92 11.76
CA GLY A 86 -3.87 16.02 10.81
C GLY A 86 -3.54 14.66 11.42
N LEU A 87 -2.98 14.64 12.64
CA LEU A 87 -2.66 13.41 13.38
C LEU A 87 -3.92 12.58 13.67
N ILE A 88 -4.99 13.20 14.14
CA ILE A 88 -6.27 12.55 14.44
C ILE A 88 -6.86 11.92 13.16
N LEU A 89 -6.88 12.65 12.05
CA LEU A 89 -7.39 12.17 10.78
C LEU A 89 -6.54 11.02 10.21
N ALA A 90 -5.21 11.05 10.41
CA ALA A 90 -4.32 9.95 10.05
C ALA A 90 -4.60 8.67 10.86
N SER A 91 -4.96 8.81 12.15
CA SER A 91 -5.39 7.69 12.99
C SER A 91 -6.69 7.08 12.49
N LEU A 92 -7.64 7.91 12.08
CA LEU A 92 -8.91 7.50 11.45
C LEU A 92 -8.76 6.98 10.01
N LYS A 93 -7.55 6.90 9.46
CA LYS A 93 -7.24 6.54 8.06
C LYS A 93 -7.86 7.47 7.00
N ARG A 94 -8.21 8.69 7.41
CA ARG A 94 -8.72 9.75 6.51
C ARG A 94 -7.54 10.55 5.95
N TYR A 95 -6.71 9.86 5.16
CA TYR A 95 -5.37 10.32 4.79
C TYR A 95 -5.35 11.57 3.92
N GLU A 96 -6.29 11.72 2.96
CA GLU A 96 -6.41 12.90 2.12
C GLU A 96 -6.65 14.15 2.98
N GLN A 97 -7.63 14.07 3.88
CA GLN A 97 -7.97 15.17 4.78
C GLN A 97 -6.85 15.46 5.78
N SER A 98 -6.16 14.42 6.24
CA SER A 98 -4.98 14.56 7.10
C SER A 98 -3.87 15.35 6.39
N GLN A 99 -3.60 15.02 5.11
CA GLN A 99 -2.60 15.73 4.30
C GLN A 99 -2.97 17.22 4.16
N GLU A 100 -4.23 17.53 3.86
CA GLU A 100 -4.73 18.93 3.77
C GLU A 100 -4.50 19.69 5.08
N CYS A 101 -4.73 19.06 6.24
CA CYS A 101 -4.49 19.67 7.54
C CYS A 101 -3.01 19.96 7.79
N PHE A 102 -2.11 19.01 7.48
CA PHE A 102 -0.67 19.26 7.58
C PHE A 102 -0.20 20.36 6.61
N ASP A 103 -0.72 20.36 5.38
CA ASP A 103 -0.42 21.40 4.39
C ASP A 103 -0.87 22.79 4.89
N LYS A 104 -2.04 22.87 5.53
CA LYS A 104 -2.52 24.10 6.14
C LYS A 104 -1.69 24.53 7.34
N SER A 105 -1.30 23.61 8.20
CA SER A 105 -0.40 23.87 9.33
C SER A 105 0.93 24.48 8.82
N LEU A 106 1.58 23.84 7.84
CA LEU A 106 2.84 24.30 7.25
C LEU A 106 2.71 25.63 6.50
N GLN A 107 1.55 25.91 5.90
CA GLN A 107 1.27 27.20 5.25
C GLN A 107 1.21 28.33 6.27
N LEU A 108 0.67 28.05 7.47
CA LEU A 108 0.55 29.03 8.56
C LEU A 108 1.90 29.22 9.26
N TYR A 109 2.59 28.13 9.57
CA TYR A 109 3.89 28.15 10.19
C TYR A 109 4.70 26.91 9.78
N PRO A 110 5.83 27.06 9.06
CA PRO A 110 6.74 25.97 8.72
C PRO A 110 7.42 25.42 9.99
N ASP A 111 7.20 24.14 10.28
CA ASP A 111 7.73 23.48 11.47
C ASP A 111 8.23 22.07 11.11
N ASN A 112 9.45 21.72 11.54
CA ASN A 112 10.07 20.41 11.30
C ASN A 112 9.25 19.26 11.90
N ILE A 113 8.58 19.48 13.04
CA ILE A 113 7.70 18.46 13.64
C ILE A 113 6.52 18.16 12.72
N VAL A 114 5.94 19.19 12.08
CA VAL A 114 4.82 19.02 11.16
C VAL A 114 5.27 18.32 9.87
N TYR A 115 6.46 18.63 9.35
CA TYR A 115 7.06 17.90 8.23
C TYR A 115 7.23 16.42 8.56
N ASP A 116 7.79 16.09 9.74
CA ASP A 116 7.94 14.70 10.18
C ASP A 116 6.59 13.99 10.34
N ASN A 117 5.62 14.61 10.99
CA ASN A 117 4.26 14.07 11.14
C ASN A 117 3.61 13.78 9.78
N LYS A 118 3.74 14.71 8.83
CA LYS A 118 3.23 14.55 7.47
C LYS A 118 3.93 13.40 6.74
N ALA A 119 5.26 13.30 6.85
CA ALA A 119 6.03 12.21 6.23
C ALA A 119 5.60 10.84 6.80
N ARG A 120 5.47 10.72 8.13
CA ARG A 120 4.97 9.50 8.79
C ARG A 120 3.55 9.13 8.35
N MET A 121 2.66 10.11 8.21
CA MET A 121 1.31 9.89 7.69
C MET A 121 1.35 9.34 6.26
N LEU A 122 2.16 9.92 5.37
CA LEU A 122 2.32 9.47 3.99
C LEU A 122 2.89 8.05 3.92
N LEU A 123 3.86 7.70 4.77
CA LEU A 123 4.39 6.34 4.91
C LEU A 123 3.30 5.36 5.33
N LYS A 124 2.50 5.71 6.34
CA LYS A 124 1.38 4.89 6.80
C LYS A 124 0.31 4.72 5.72
N TRP A 125 0.04 5.77 4.96
CA TRP A 125 -0.89 5.71 3.83
C TRP A 125 -0.39 4.77 2.73
N SER A 126 0.90 4.85 2.36
CA SER A 126 1.49 3.94 1.38
C SER A 126 1.38 2.49 1.81
N ALA A 127 1.65 2.19 3.09
CA ALA A 127 1.50 0.84 3.65
C ALA A 127 0.04 0.34 3.60
N ASN A 128 -0.93 1.22 3.86
CA ASN A 128 -2.34 0.88 3.76
C ASN A 128 -2.75 0.57 2.30
N LEU A 129 -2.31 1.40 1.34
CA LEU A 129 -2.55 1.17 -0.09
C LEU A 129 -1.92 -0.15 -0.57
N LEU A 130 -0.71 -0.48 -0.11
CA LEU A 130 -0.06 -1.76 -0.37
C LEU A 130 -0.90 -2.93 0.17
N GLN A 131 -1.42 -2.83 1.39
CA GLN A 131 -2.28 -3.87 1.95
C GLN A 131 -3.59 -4.01 1.17
N GLU A 132 -4.20 -2.90 0.79
CA GLU A 132 -5.43 -2.90 0.00
C GLU A 132 -5.24 -3.44 -1.42
N SER A 133 -4.06 -3.26 -2.03
CA SER A 133 -3.76 -3.73 -3.39
C SER A 133 -3.88 -5.25 -3.51
N LYS A 134 -3.60 -5.99 -2.43
CA LYS A 134 -3.66 -7.45 -2.38
C LYS A 134 -5.08 -8.01 -2.50
N ASN A 135 -6.09 -7.21 -2.17
CA ASN A 135 -7.50 -7.64 -2.07
C ASN A 135 -8.36 -7.22 -3.27
N VAL A 136 -7.78 -6.61 -4.30
CA VAL A 136 -8.53 -6.14 -5.47
C VAL A 136 -8.05 -6.80 -6.76
N SER A 137 -8.94 -6.94 -7.75
CA SER A 137 -8.65 -7.58 -9.03
C SER A 137 -7.56 -6.86 -9.84
N ASN A 138 -7.46 -5.54 -9.71
CA ASN A 138 -6.38 -4.72 -10.27
C ASN A 138 -5.73 -3.89 -9.17
N GLY A 139 -4.70 -4.46 -8.56
CA GLY A 139 -3.93 -3.83 -7.47
C GLY A 139 -2.95 -2.76 -7.95
N LEU A 140 -2.59 -2.74 -9.25
CA LEU A 140 -1.51 -1.90 -9.78
C LEU A 140 -1.72 -0.41 -9.51
N ASN A 141 -2.94 0.12 -9.71
CA ASN A 141 -3.24 1.52 -9.42
C ASN A 141 -3.02 1.89 -7.94
N LYS A 142 -3.35 0.97 -7.02
CA LYS A 142 -3.11 1.20 -5.59
C LYS A 142 -1.63 1.15 -5.25
N LEU A 143 -0.87 0.26 -5.88
CA LEU A 143 0.57 0.15 -5.72
C LEU A 143 1.28 1.41 -6.25
N GLN A 144 0.90 1.92 -7.41
CA GLN A 144 1.43 3.17 -7.96
C GLN A 144 1.13 4.38 -7.07
N LYS A 145 -0.09 4.46 -6.50
CA LYS A 145 -0.40 5.47 -5.47
C LYS A 145 0.43 5.29 -4.21
N ALA A 146 0.69 4.05 -3.78
CA ALA A 146 1.54 3.77 -2.63
C ALA A 146 2.98 4.25 -2.88
N GLU A 147 3.52 4.02 -4.07
CA GLU A 147 4.84 4.51 -4.49
C GLU A 147 4.90 6.04 -4.50
N GLU A 148 3.88 6.70 -5.07
CA GLU A 148 3.78 8.17 -5.04
C GLU A 148 3.81 8.72 -3.61
N LYS A 149 3.06 8.09 -2.68
CA LYS A 149 3.01 8.54 -1.28
C LYS A 149 4.35 8.34 -0.56
N ILE A 150 5.07 7.24 -0.81
CA ILE A 150 6.36 7.00 -0.18
C ILE A 150 7.44 7.95 -0.73
N ILE A 151 7.46 8.23 -2.03
CA ILE A 151 8.35 9.22 -2.63
C ILE A 151 8.05 10.62 -2.04
N LYS A 152 6.78 11.00 -1.94
CA LYS A 152 6.39 12.26 -1.32
C LYS A 152 6.79 12.32 0.16
N ALA A 153 6.70 11.20 0.89
CA ALA A 153 7.14 11.11 2.27
C ALA A 153 8.65 11.36 2.41
N ILE A 154 9.47 10.71 1.57
CA ILE A 154 10.92 10.89 1.55
C ILE A 154 11.28 12.35 1.28
N ASN A 155 10.65 12.97 0.28
CA ASN A 155 10.89 14.37 -0.08
C ASN A 155 10.37 15.40 0.94
N THR A 156 9.54 14.96 1.88
CA THR A 156 8.96 15.80 2.94
C THR A 156 9.81 15.77 4.22
N LEU A 157 10.66 14.74 4.38
CA LEU A 157 11.49 14.60 5.57
C LEU A 157 12.40 15.84 5.76
N PRO A 158 12.48 16.41 6.98
CA PRO A 158 13.46 17.44 7.29
C PRO A 158 14.89 16.93 7.07
N GLY A 159 15.81 17.80 6.63
CA GLY A 159 17.18 17.43 6.30
C GLY A 159 18.05 16.95 7.48
N GLU A 160 17.55 17.06 8.71
CA GLU A 160 18.24 16.63 9.94
C GLU A 160 17.90 15.18 10.35
N ASN A 161 17.17 14.44 9.51
CA ASN A 161 16.78 13.07 9.84
C ASN A 161 17.97 12.12 9.84
N THR A 162 17.96 11.21 10.82
CA THR A 162 18.97 10.16 10.93
C THR A 162 18.89 9.20 9.75
N GLU A 163 20.03 8.65 9.35
CA GLU A 163 20.14 7.61 8.32
C GLU A 163 19.16 6.45 8.55
N GLU A 164 18.95 6.03 9.81
CA GLU A 164 17.98 4.99 10.19
C GLU A 164 16.53 5.32 9.80
N ILE A 165 16.12 6.59 9.92
CA ILE A 165 14.78 7.03 9.52
C ILE A 165 14.66 6.94 8.00
N LEU A 166 15.62 7.46 7.27
CA LEU A 166 15.64 7.43 5.82
C LEU A 166 15.63 5.99 5.30
N ASP A 167 16.43 5.09 5.87
CA ASP A 167 16.46 3.66 5.49
C ASP A 167 15.11 2.98 5.63
N ARG A 168 14.34 3.31 6.66
CA ARG A 168 12.97 2.77 6.82
C ARG A 168 12.07 3.17 5.65
N TYR A 169 12.14 4.41 5.19
CA TYR A 169 11.34 4.90 4.07
C TYR A 169 11.81 4.30 2.75
N LEU A 170 13.11 4.14 2.55
CA LEU A 170 13.69 3.48 1.38
C LEU A 170 13.29 2.01 1.31
N ASN A 171 13.37 1.28 2.41
CA ASN A 171 12.92 -0.13 2.49
C ASN A 171 11.44 -0.28 2.14
N GLN A 172 10.59 0.64 2.60
CA GLN A 172 9.17 0.63 2.23
C GLN A 172 8.98 0.91 0.73
N ARG A 173 9.72 1.85 0.15
CA ARG A 173 9.71 2.13 -1.29
C ARG A 173 10.10 0.88 -2.08
N ASP A 174 11.18 0.23 -1.72
CA ASP A 174 11.69 -0.96 -2.42
C ASP A 174 10.68 -2.11 -2.32
N THR A 175 10.01 -2.25 -1.17
CA THR A 175 8.90 -3.21 -0.99
C THR A 175 7.75 -2.90 -1.96
N VAL A 176 7.32 -1.65 -2.05
CA VAL A 176 6.23 -1.24 -2.96
C VAL A 176 6.64 -1.45 -4.42
N SER A 177 7.86 -1.09 -4.80
CA SER A 177 8.39 -1.29 -6.15
C SER A 177 8.41 -2.77 -6.54
N TYR A 178 8.88 -3.64 -5.65
CA TYR A 178 8.81 -5.11 -5.85
C TYR A 178 7.39 -5.59 -6.17
N TYR A 179 6.38 -5.12 -5.41
CA TYR A 179 4.99 -5.51 -5.65
C TYR A 179 4.41 -4.91 -6.94
N ILE A 180 4.87 -3.74 -7.38
CA ILE A 180 4.51 -3.17 -8.68
C ILE A 180 5.00 -4.06 -9.81
N ASP A 181 6.25 -4.47 -9.79
CA ASP A 181 6.84 -5.31 -10.82
C ASP A 181 6.17 -6.69 -10.83
N TYR A 182 5.92 -7.27 -9.67
CA TYR A 182 5.18 -8.52 -9.51
C TYR A 182 3.76 -8.45 -10.10
N GLU A 183 3.01 -7.39 -9.82
CA GLU A 183 1.65 -7.20 -10.36
C GLU A 183 1.67 -6.97 -11.87
N LYS A 184 2.65 -6.23 -12.41
CA LYS A 184 2.84 -6.04 -13.85
C LYS A 184 3.11 -7.38 -14.55
N GLU A 185 4.00 -8.18 -14.00
CA GLU A 185 4.30 -9.52 -14.52
C GLU A 185 3.03 -10.40 -14.53
N TYR A 186 2.28 -10.41 -13.41
CA TYR A 186 1.02 -11.13 -13.33
C TYR A 186 0.01 -10.69 -14.40
N GLN A 187 -0.19 -9.37 -14.59
CA GLN A 187 -1.09 -8.84 -15.60
C GLN A 187 -0.63 -9.20 -17.02
N ASN A 188 0.66 -9.09 -17.32
CA ASN A 188 1.23 -9.49 -18.60
C ASN A 188 0.99 -10.98 -18.89
N ASN A 189 1.21 -11.83 -17.90
CA ASN A 189 0.98 -13.27 -18.01
C ASN A 189 -0.49 -13.61 -18.25
N LEU A 190 -1.42 -12.87 -17.60
CA LEU A 190 -2.86 -13.01 -17.86
C LEU A 190 -3.24 -12.62 -19.30
N GLU A 191 -2.66 -11.53 -19.82
CA GLU A 191 -2.92 -11.12 -21.21
C GLU A 191 -2.41 -12.17 -22.22
N ILE A 192 -1.27 -12.81 -21.95
CA ILE A 192 -0.78 -13.93 -22.75
C ILE A 192 -1.80 -15.08 -22.75
N LEU A 193 -2.32 -15.47 -21.56
CA LEU A 193 -3.33 -16.53 -21.48
C LEU A 193 -4.62 -16.19 -22.24
N LYS A 194 -5.09 -14.96 -22.13
CA LYS A 194 -6.32 -14.51 -22.83
C LYS A 194 -6.16 -14.47 -24.35
N ALA A 195 -4.93 -14.23 -24.84
CA ALA A 195 -4.63 -14.17 -26.26
C ALA A 195 -4.48 -15.54 -26.93
N CYS A 196 -4.28 -16.61 -26.15
CA CYS A 196 -4.14 -17.97 -26.64
C CYS A 196 -5.48 -18.70 -26.70
N ASP A 197 -5.59 -19.70 -27.59
CA ASP A 197 -6.69 -20.64 -27.53
C ASP A 197 -6.61 -21.47 -26.24
N LYS A 198 -7.75 -21.64 -25.55
CA LYS A 198 -7.82 -22.45 -24.33
C LYS A 198 -7.27 -23.85 -24.50
N TYR A 199 -7.48 -24.48 -25.67
CA TYR A 199 -7.03 -25.84 -25.96
C TYR A 199 -5.56 -25.95 -26.37
N ASP A 200 -4.87 -24.83 -26.46
CA ASP A 200 -3.41 -24.80 -26.56
C ASP A 200 -2.75 -24.61 -25.20
N LEU A 201 -3.52 -24.27 -24.16
CA LEU A 201 -3.03 -23.99 -22.81
C LEU A 201 -3.40 -25.13 -21.84
N PHE A 202 -2.47 -25.45 -20.95
CA PHE A 202 -2.70 -26.41 -19.87
C PHE A 202 -2.05 -25.95 -18.56
N THR A 203 -2.61 -26.39 -17.44
CA THR A 203 -2.00 -26.22 -16.12
C THR A 203 -1.24 -27.48 -15.75
N ILE A 204 -0.01 -27.33 -15.27
CA ILE A 204 0.82 -28.43 -14.77
C ILE A 204 0.54 -28.62 -13.28
N THR A 205 0.11 -29.81 -12.91
CA THR A 205 -0.17 -30.21 -11.52
C THR A 205 0.78 -31.33 -11.06
N GLY A 206 0.80 -31.56 -9.75
CA GLY A 206 1.62 -32.63 -9.15
C GLY A 206 3.11 -32.31 -9.09
N THR A 207 3.55 -31.12 -9.47
CA THR A 207 4.96 -30.70 -9.55
C THR A 207 5.75 -30.94 -8.27
N LYS A 208 5.11 -30.86 -7.09
CA LYS A 208 5.74 -31.12 -5.78
C LYS A 208 6.30 -32.55 -5.61
N PHE A 209 5.83 -33.50 -6.41
CA PHE A 209 6.26 -34.90 -6.37
C PHE A 209 7.43 -35.17 -7.32
N TYR A 210 7.85 -34.24 -8.15
CA TYR A 210 8.86 -34.38 -9.18
C TYR A 210 9.96 -33.34 -9.00
N GLU A 211 11.17 -33.79 -8.62
CA GLU A 211 12.29 -32.88 -8.30
C GLU A 211 12.68 -31.99 -9.50
N ASN A 212 12.62 -32.51 -10.70
CA ASN A 212 12.98 -31.77 -11.91
C ASN A 212 11.97 -30.72 -12.35
N SER A 213 10.78 -30.70 -11.77
CA SER A 213 9.82 -29.59 -11.98
C SER A 213 10.38 -28.25 -11.53
N LYS A 214 11.30 -28.25 -10.57
CA LYS A 214 11.99 -27.04 -10.07
C LYS A 214 12.96 -26.42 -11.08
N LYS A 215 13.32 -27.18 -12.11
CA LYS A 215 14.25 -26.75 -13.18
C LYS A 215 13.54 -26.15 -14.39
N LEU A 216 12.20 -26.09 -14.37
CA LEU A 216 11.43 -25.47 -15.45
C LEU A 216 11.72 -23.98 -15.54
N TYR A 217 11.89 -23.48 -16.75
CA TYR A 217 12.10 -22.07 -17.06
C TYR A 217 11.22 -21.70 -18.27
N PRO A 218 10.83 -20.42 -18.43
CA PRO A 218 10.04 -19.99 -19.57
C PRO A 218 10.67 -20.38 -20.91
N GLY A 219 9.88 -21.04 -21.77
CA GLY A 219 10.36 -21.64 -23.03
C GLY A 219 10.98 -23.02 -22.90
N ALA A 220 11.03 -23.64 -21.69
CA ALA A 220 11.53 -25.01 -21.55
C ALA A 220 10.71 -25.98 -22.40
N PRO A 221 11.35 -26.82 -23.25
CA PRO A 221 10.64 -27.76 -24.10
C PRO A 221 10.03 -28.89 -23.25
N LEU A 222 8.75 -29.13 -23.47
CA LEU A 222 7.98 -30.16 -22.79
C LEU A 222 7.44 -31.17 -23.81
N LYS A 223 7.18 -32.38 -23.34
CA LYS A 223 6.48 -33.44 -24.09
C LYS A 223 5.28 -33.89 -23.26
N LEU A 224 4.11 -33.83 -23.84
CA LEU A 224 2.89 -34.44 -23.31
C LEU A 224 2.75 -35.85 -23.82
N LEU A 225 2.34 -36.76 -22.95
CA LEU A 225 2.12 -38.19 -23.29
C LEU A 225 0.85 -38.66 -22.59
N LYS A 226 -0.14 -39.16 -23.35
CA LYS A 226 -1.33 -39.78 -22.76
C LYS A 226 -0.97 -41.10 -22.07
N GLU A 227 -1.58 -41.31 -20.91
CA GLU A 227 -1.41 -42.53 -20.11
C GLU A 227 -2.79 -43.21 -19.91
N PRO A 228 -3.40 -43.83 -20.95
CA PRO A 228 -4.76 -44.40 -20.86
C PRO A 228 -4.86 -45.54 -19.82
N ASP A 229 -3.74 -46.21 -19.52
CA ASP A 229 -3.65 -47.27 -18.50
C ASP A 229 -3.27 -46.76 -17.12
N ASN A 230 -3.37 -45.41 -16.86
CA ASN A 230 -3.06 -44.85 -15.56
C ASN A 230 -4.08 -45.30 -14.51
N GLU A 231 -3.61 -45.88 -13.39
CA GLU A 231 -4.45 -46.47 -12.36
C GLU A 231 -5.37 -45.48 -11.63
N PHE A 232 -5.03 -44.20 -11.68
CA PHE A 232 -5.78 -43.15 -10.94
C PHE A 232 -6.68 -42.30 -11.83
N ASP A 233 -6.34 -42.12 -13.11
CA ASP A 233 -7.06 -41.26 -14.04
C ASP A 233 -6.82 -41.74 -15.48
N SER A 234 -7.84 -42.31 -16.11
CA SER A 234 -7.77 -42.79 -17.53
C SER A 234 -7.56 -41.63 -18.52
N ASP A 235 -7.82 -40.41 -18.14
CA ASP A 235 -7.57 -39.22 -18.95
C ASP A 235 -6.21 -38.58 -18.67
N ALA A 236 -5.34 -39.24 -17.88
CA ALA A 236 -4.05 -38.70 -17.50
C ALA A 236 -3.18 -38.36 -18.71
N ILE A 237 -2.64 -37.16 -18.73
CA ILE A 237 -1.63 -36.69 -19.67
C ILE A 237 -0.38 -36.34 -18.88
N ALA A 238 0.63 -37.19 -18.94
CA ALA A 238 1.91 -36.94 -18.28
C ALA A 238 2.74 -35.90 -19.02
N ILE A 239 3.52 -35.14 -18.27
CA ILE A 239 4.38 -34.06 -18.79
C ILE A 239 5.82 -34.38 -18.47
N TYR A 240 6.66 -34.37 -19.52
CA TYR A 240 8.08 -34.62 -19.45
C TYR A 240 8.90 -33.40 -19.82
N PHE A 241 10.01 -33.20 -19.11
CA PHE A 241 11.09 -32.30 -19.45
C PHE A 241 12.36 -33.15 -19.69
N GLY A 242 12.78 -33.25 -20.96
CA GLY A 242 13.68 -34.30 -21.37
C GLY A 242 13.06 -35.68 -21.18
N ASP A 243 13.80 -36.59 -20.52
CA ASP A 243 13.32 -37.95 -20.22
C ASP A 243 12.63 -38.07 -18.85
N GLU A 244 12.51 -36.98 -18.11
CA GLU A 244 12.01 -37.03 -16.75
C GLU A 244 10.60 -36.43 -16.64
N LYS A 245 9.71 -37.16 -15.96
CA LYS A 245 8.36 -36.66 -15.65
C LYS A 245 8.45 -35.50 -14.68
N VAL A 246 7.72 -34.42 -14.96
CA VAL A 246 7.66 -33.19 -14.14
C VAL A 246 6.28 -32.91 -13.58
N GLY A 247 5.25 -33.62 -14.00
CA GLY A 247 3.89 -33.46 -13.55
C GLY A 247 2.89 -34.09 -14.51
N TYR A 248 1.67 -33.63 -14.39
CA TYR A 248 0.53 -33.98 -15.22
C TYR A 248 -0.25 -32.75 -15.65
N VAL A 249 -0.98 -32.81 -16.74
CA VAL A 249 -2.01 -31.84 -17.08
C VAL A 249 -3.12 -31.93 -16.04
N ALA A 250 -3.50 -30.80 -15.47
CA ALA A 250 -4.54 -30.75 -14.47
C ALA A 250 -5.91 -31.19 -15.05
N ASN A 251 -6.64 -32.03 -14.31
CA ASN A 251 -7.96 -32.54 -14.73
C ASN A 251 -9.11 -32.09 -13.82
N SER A 252 -8.83 -31.34 -12.76
CA SER A 252 -9.82 -30.84 -11.81
C SER A 252 -9.88 -29.31 -11.84
N ASP A 253 -11.09 -28.72 -11.70
CA ASP A 253 -11.29 -27.28 -11.58
C ASP A 253 -10.58 -26.66 -10.35
N TYR A 254 -10.23 -27.48 -9.34
CA TYR A 254 -9.45 -27.04 -8.18
C TYR A 254 -7.94 -26.95 -8.48
N THR A 255 -7.46 -27.60 -9.51
CA THR A 255 -6.03 -27.68 -9.83
C THR A 255 -5.66 -27.00 -11.15
N LYS A 256 -6.63 -26.66 -12.00
CA LYS A 256 -6.40 -25.96 -13.26
C LYS A 256 -6.76 -24.48 -13.17
N HIS A 257 -6.10 -23.67 -13.98
CA HIS A 257 -6.49 -22.29 -14.21
C HIS A 257 -7.71 -22.24 -15.16
N GLU A 258 -8.65 -21.31 -14.94
CA GLU A 258 -9.90 -21.21 -15.72
C GLU A 258 -9.69 -21.01 -17.23
N LEU A 259 -8.57 -20.39 -17.63
CA LEU A 259 -8.21 -20.15 -19.03
C LEU A 259 -7.43 -21.30 -19.68
N THR A 260 -7.26 -22.46 -19.01
CA THR A 260 -6.55 -23.62 -19.52
C THR A 260 -7.51 -24.81 -19.71
N ALA A 261 -7.19 -25.70 -20.65
CA ALA A 261 -7.90 -26.96 -20.82
C ALA A 261 -7.48 -27.99 -19.75
N SER A 262 -8.42 -28.85 -19.36
CA SER A 262 -8.14 -30.04 -18.55
C SER A 262 -7.58 -31.18 -19.39
N ALA A 263 -6.99 -32.20 -18.75
CA ALA A 263 -6.55 -33.41 -19.40
C ALA A 263 -7.71 -34.07 -20.16
N PHE A 264 -8.91 -34.18 -19.57
CA PHE A 264 -10.11 -34.67 -20.20
C PHE A 264 -10.48 -33.88 -21.47
N GLU A 265 -10.49 -32.56 -21.41
CA GLU A 265 -10.81 -31.70 -22.55
C GLU A 265 -9.81 -31.83 -23.70
N LEU A 266 -8.59 -32.25 -23.43
CA LEU A 266 -7.53 -32.44 -24.42
C LEU A 266 -7.51 -33.83 -25.07
N GLN A 267 -8.19 -34.87 -24.53
CA GLN A 267 -8.13 -36.22 -25.01
C GLN A 267 -8.39 -36.36 -26.54
N ASP A 268 -9.44 -35.72 -27.03
CA ASP A 268 -9.81 -35.78 -28.45
C ASP A 268 -9.18 -34.68 -29.31
N LYS A 269 -8.38 -33.80 -28.72
CA LYS A 269 -7.82 -32.61 -29.38
C LYS A 269 -6.33 -32.69 -29.66
N VAL A 270 -5.64 -33.62 -29.00
CA VAL A 270 -4.22 -33.82 -29.17
C VAL A 270 -3.90 -35.28 -29.48
N PRO A 271 -2.83 -35.58 -30.21
CA PRO A 271 -2.35 -36.96 -30.43
C PRO A 271 -1.85 -37.57 -29.11
N ASP A 272 -1.53 -38.88 -29.13
CA ASP A 272 -1.03 -39.58 -27.94
C ASP A 272 0.24 -38.97 -27.37
N SER A 273 1.05 -38.31 -28.23
CA SER A 273 2.22 -37.56 -27.84
C SER A 273 2.32 -36.25 -28.62
N ILE A 274 2.57 -35.15 -27.94
CA ILE A 274 2.71 -33.82 -28.57
C ILE A 274 3.78 -32.99 -27.85
N GLN A 275 4.44 -32.12 -28.61
CA GLN A 275 5.37 -31.12 -28.07
C GLN A 275 4.67 -29.97 -27.44
N ALA A 276 5.26 -29.46 -26.40
CA ALA A 276 4.76 -28.29 -25.66
C ALA A 276 5.95 -27.47 -25.10
N GLU A 277 5.65 -26.38 -24.50
CA GLU A 277 6.61 -25.54 -23.77
C GLU A 277 6.05 -25.09 -22.42
N TYR A 278 6.94 -24.88 -21.46
CA TYR A 278 6.59 -24.22 -20.22
C TYR A 278 6.52 -22.72 -20.47
N LEU A 279 5.42 -22.08 -20.09
CA LEU A 279 5.28 -20.64 -20.24
C LEU A 279 5.81 -19.88 -19.01
N PHE A 280 5.13 -20.05 -17.88
CA PHE A 280 5.45 -19.32 -16.65
C PHE A 280 4.72 -19.91 -15.44
N PHE A 281 5.15 -19.42 -14.28
CA PHE A 281 4.47 -19.60 -13.01
C PHE A 281 3.52 -18.44 -12.76
N LEU A 282 2.23 -18.69 -12.64
CA LEU A 282 1.20 -17.71 -12.39
C LEU A 282 0.81 -17.77 -10.91
N SER A 283 1.09 -16.70 -10.19
CA SER A 283 0.71 -16.53 -8.78
C SER A 283 0.29 -15.08 -8.52
N ARG A 284 -0.73 -14.89 -7.70
CA ARG A 284 -1.15 -13.57 -7.26
C ARG A 284 -1.59 -13.63 -5.80
N TYR A 285 -0.75 -13.24 -4.84
CA TYR A 285 -1.08 -13.10 -3.40
C TYR A 285 -2.03 -14.18 -2.81
N SER A 286 -2.42 -15.16 -3.61
CA SER A 286 -3.33 -16.26 -3.31
C SER A 286 -2.52 -17.50 -2.99
N PRO A 287 -3.00 -18.39 -2.10
CA PRO A 287 -2.40 -19.71 -1.94
C PRO A 287 -2.50 -20.55 -3.21
N VAL A 288 -3.37 -20.19 -4.15
CA VAL A 288 -3.53 -20.89 -5.42
C VAL A 288 -2.51 -20.37 -6.43
N GLN A 289 -1.67 -21.27 -6.90
CA GLN A 289 -0.54 -21.03 -7.79
C GLN A 289 -0.59 -22.01 -8.94
N PHE A 290 -0.29 -21.55 -10.17
CA PHE A 290 -0.37 -22.37 -11.36
C PHE A 290 0.93 -22.37 -12.15
N ASN A 291 1.43 -23.54 -12.51
CA ASN A 291 2.42 -23.68 -13.54
C ASN A 291 1.70 -23.85 -14.89
N ILE A 292 1.99 -22.99 -15.84
CA ILE A 292 1.30 -22.95 -17.13
C ILE A 292 2.22 -23.41 -18.24
N GLY A 293 1.69 -24.28 -19.11
CA GLY A 293 2.33 -24.70 -20.35
C GLY A 293 1.45 -24.44 -21.57
N ARG A 294 2.07 -24.47 -22.75
CA ARG A 294 1.43 -24.30 -24.04
C ARG A 294 1.82 -25.43 -25.00
N ILE A 295 0.82 -26.00 -25.69
CA ILE A 295 1.00 -26.97 -26.79
C ILE A 295 1.57 -26.23 -27.99
N ILE A 296 2.56 -26.84 -28.64
CA ILE A 296 3.15 -26.36 -29.89
C ILE A 296 2.50 -27.20 -31.05
N ARG A 297 1.70 -26.50 -31.85
CA ARG A 297 1.06 -27.10 -33.02
C ARG A 297 1.79 -26.78 -34.31
#